data_91852d0895326f9b0db0d6225a538efe
#
_entry.id   91852d0895326f9b0db0d6225a538efe
#
_cell.length_a   1.000
_cell.length_b   1.000
_cell.length_c   1.000
_cell.angle_alpha   90.00
_cell.angle_beta   90.00
_cell.angle_gamma   90.00
#
_symmetry.space_group_name_H-M   'P 1'
#
loop_
_entity.id
_entity.type
_entity.pdbx_description
1 polymer ?
#
loop_
_entity_poly.entity_id
_entity_poly.type
_entity_poly.pdbx_seq_one_letter_code
_entity_poly.pdbx_strand_id
1 'polypeptide(L)'
;FIGGISPRLEGEEMPVSKDGFDGGDRTTIALPAVQTQMMKALVAEHIPTVFVMMTGSALAIPWEAQNVPAILNAWYGGQYGGEAIADVLFGDYNPSGKLPVTFYAQDSDLPDFESYDMQGRTYRYFNGKALYPFGYGLSYTSFAYSSLKLPKVCRTTDKEIEVTVTVKNTGHT
;
A
#
# COMPACT_ATOMS: atom_id res chain seq x y z
N PHE A 1 15.69 0.06 6.74
CA PHE A 1 15.42 -1.36 6.49
C PHE A 1 14.75 -1.52 5.12
N ILE A 2 15.38 -2.26 4.22
CA ILE A 2 14.81 -2.58 2.90
C ILE A 2 14.36 -4.03 2.96
N GLY A 3 13.09 -4.29 2.72
CA GLY A 3 12.49 -5.62 2.82
C GLY A 3 11.24 -5.74 1.96
N GLY A 4 10.44 -6.76 2.24
CA GLY A 4 9.25 -7.10 1.47
C GLY A 4 9.36 -8.52 0.88
N ILE A 5 8.87 -8.70 -0.32
CA ILE A 5 8.96 -9.95 -1.08
C ILE A 5 9.69 -9.70 -2.40
N SER A 6 10.04 -10.76 -3.10
CA SER A 6 10.77 -10.63 -4.37
C SER A 6 10.23 -11.61 -5.41
N PRO A 7 10.42 -11.33 -6.71
CA PRO A 7 10.05 -12.26 -7.78
C PRO A 7 10.77 -13.62 -7.74
N ARG A 8 11.74 -13.78 -6.84
CA ARG A 8 12.41 -15.07 -6.62
C ARG A 8 11.66 -15.97 -5.63
N LEU A 9 10.71 -15.41 -4.88
CA LEU A 9 9.86 -16.13 -3.92
C LEU A 9 8.43 -16.24 -4.44
N GLU A 10 7.96 -15.22 -5.15
CA GLU A 10 6.61 -15.11 -5.69
C GLU A 10 6.67 -15.09 -7.21
N GLY A 11 6.18 -16.12 -7.85
CA GLY A 11 6.13 -16.26 -9.30
C GLY A 11 5.50 -17.60 -9.68
N GLU A 12 5.02 -17.68 -10.92
CA GLU A 12 4.28 -18.82 -11.41
C GLU A 12 5.19 -20.06 -11.55
N GLU A 13 4.69 -21.23 -11.11
CA GLU A 13 5.32 -22.54 -11.27
C GLU A 13 6.79 -22.62 -10.79
N MET A 14 7.09 -21.98 -9.66
CA MET A 14 8.44 -21.97 -9.11
C MET A 14 8.64 -23.10 -8.09
N PRO A 15 9.82 -23.74 -8.04
CA PRO A 15 10.14 -24.76 -7.03
C PRO A 15 10.45 -24.11 -5.66
N VAL A 16 9.55 -23.28 -5.18
CA VAL A 16 9.68 -22.59 -3.89
C VAL A 16 8.72 -23.20 -2.89
N SER A 17 9.27 -23.70 -1.77
CA SER A 17 8.50 -24.13 -0.59
C SER A 17 9.15 -23.49 0.63
N LYS A 18 8.60 -22.39 1.10
CA LYS A 18 9.04 -21.58 2.24
C LYS A 18 7.82 -21.10 3.01
N ASP A 19 8.00 -20.75 4.26
CA ASP A 19 6.93 -20.18 5.07
C ASP A 19 6.30 -18.99 4.34
N GLY A 20 4.99 -19.08 4.08
CA GLY A 20 4.22 -18.08 3.35
C GLY A 20 4.21 -18.24 1.83
N PHE A 21 4.90 -19.26 1.27
CA PHE A 21 4.96 -19.52 -0.18
C PHE A 21 4.93 -21.03 -0.47
N ASP A 22 4.18 -21.42 -1.48
CA ASP A 22 4.15 -22.78 -2.01
C ASP A 22 4.02 -22.73 -3.53
N GLY A 23 4.92 -23.42 -4.24
CA GLY A 23 5.00 -23.41 -5.70
C GLY A 23 5.24 -22.02 -6.32
N GLY A 24 5.67 -21.06 -5.52
CA GLY A 24 5.80 -19.65 -5.89
C GLY A 24 4.54 -18.82 -5.62
N ASP A 25 3.42 -19.46 -5.23
CA ASP A 25 2.22 -18.75 -4.79
C ASP A 25 2.31 -18.36 -3.32
N ARG A 26 1.68 -17.26 -2.96
CA ARG A 26 1.56 -16.85 -1.57
C ARG A 26 0.49 -17.65 -0.85
N THR A 27 0.82 -18.19 0.32
CA THR A 27 -0.12 -18.88 1.21
C THR A 27 -0.61 -17.98 2.36
N THR A 28 -0.04 -16.78 2.49
CA THR A 28 -0.46 -15.72 3.42
C THR A 28 -0.14 -14.36 2.83
N ILE A 29 -0.91 -13.33 3.15
CA ILE A 29 -0.59 -11.93 2.79
C ILE A 29 0.36 -11.26 3.77
N ALA A 30 0.77 -11.95 4.84
CA ALA A 30 1.67 -11.40 5.84
C ALA A 30 3.09 -11.16 5.27
N LEU A 31 3.77 -10.17 5.84
CA LEU A 31 5.21 -9.99 5.65
C LEU A 31 5.94 -11.23 6.23
N PRO A 32 7.01 -11.75 5.58
CA PRO A 32 7.79 -12.83 6.15
C PRO A 32 8.24 -12.54 7.59
N ALA A 33 7.92 -13.45 8.51
CA ALA A 33 8.04 -13.23 9.96
C ALA A 33 9.44 -12.81 10.42
N VAL A 34 10.49 -13.27 9.76
CA VAL A 34 11.88 -12.91 10.06
C VAL A 34 12.13 -11.40 9.87
N GLN A 35 11.45 -10.76 8.92
CA GLN A 35 11.60 -9.33 8.67
C GLN A 35 10.93 -8.51 9.77
N THR A 36 9.74 -8.91 10.20
CA THR A 36 9.07 -8.31 11.36
C THR A 36 9.91 -8.46 12.63
N GLN A 37 10.52 -9.65 12.84
CA GLN A 37 11.42 -9.88 13.98
C GLN A 37 12.64 -8.95 13.95
N MET A 38 13.25 -8.77 12.80
CA MET A 38 14.39 -7.85 12.62
C MET A 38 13.98 -6.40 12.96
N MET A 39 12.86 -5.93 12.44
CA MET A 39 12.36 -4.58 12.74
C MET A 39 11.99 -4.42 14.21
N LYS A 40 11.44 -5.45 14.86
CA LYS A 40 11.20 -5.46 16.31
C LYS A 40 12.50 -5.26 17.11
N ALA A 41 13.58 -5.92 16.71
CA ALA A 41 14.87 -5.76 17.35
C ALA A 41 15.41 -4.32 17.19
N LEU A 42 15.32 -3.74 15.97
CA LEU A 42 15.77 -2.36 15.73
C LEU A 42 14.96 -1.34 16.56
N VAL A 43 13.65 -1.52 16.63
CA VAL A 43 12.77 -0.64 17.43
C VAL A 43 13.06 -0.77 18.93
N ALA A 44 13.31 -1.98 19.41
CA ALA A 44 13.65 -2.24 20.81
C ALA A 44 14.95 -1.52 21.25
N GLU A 45 15.91 -1.41 20.33
CA GLU A 45 17.17 -0.64 20.53
C GLU A 45 17.00 0.86 20.26
N HIS A 46 15.78 1.35 20.09
CA HIS A 46 15.47 2.76 19.80
C HIS A 46 16.17 3.31 18.55
N ILE A 47 16.45 2.46 17.57
CA ILE A 47 17.07 2.89 16.31
C ILE A 47 15.98 3.49 15.43
N PRO A 48 16.08 4.78 15.01
CA PRO A 48 15.15 5.38 14.06
C PRO A 48 15.16 4.57 12.76
N THR A 49 14.03 3.96 12.45
CA THR A 49 13.92 3.02 11.31
C THR A 49 12.90 3.51 10.32
N VAL A 50 13.27 3.53 9.02
CA VAL A 50 12.36 3.67 7.90
C VAL A 50 12.26 2.31 7.22
N PHE A 51 11.07 1.82 7.00
CA PHE A 51 10.84 0.60 6.23
C PHE A 51 10.58 0.92 4.77
N VAL A 52 11.50 0.55 3.89
CA VAL A 52 11.32 0.58 2.44
C VAL A 52 10.82 -0.80 2.02
N MET A 53 9.54 -0.87 1.70
CA MET A 53 8.86 -2.12 1.37
C MET A 53 8.83 -2.31 -0.15
N MET A 54 9.48 -3.37 -0.61
CA MET A 54 9.49 -3.79 -2.02
C MET A 54 8.58 -5.01 -2.18
N THR A 55 7.58 -4.89 -3.01
CA THR A 55 6.54 -5.93 -3.18
C THR A 55 5.84 -5.77 -4.52
N GLY A 56 5.33 -6.87 -5.08
CA GLY A 56 4.46 -6.85 -6.26
C GLY A 56 2.97 -6.78 -5.91
N SER A 57 2.62 -7.01 -4.63
CA SER A 57 1.24 -7.10 -4.14
C SER A 57 1.10 -6.49 -2.76
N ALA A 58 -0.13 -6.31 -2.27
CA ALA A 58 -0.39 -5.83 -0.92
C ALA A 58 0.13 -6.81 0.14
N LEU A 59 0.73 -6.29 1.20
CA LEU A 59 1.22 -7.04 2.36
C LEU A 59 0.47 -6.63 3.62
N ALA A 60 0.11 -7.61 4.47
CA ALA A 60 -0.35 -7.35 5.82
C ALA A 60 0.85 -7.04 6.71
N ILE A 61 0.95 -5.80 7.15
CA ILE A 61 2.03 -5.26 7.99
C ILE A 61 1.48 -4.53 9.22
N PRO A 62 0.55 -5.12 9.98
CA PRO A 62 -0.13 -4.41 11.06
C PRO A 62 0.79 -3.99 12.20
N TRP A 63 1.83 -4.77 12.49
CA TRP A 63 2.80 -4.42 13.51
C TRP A 63 3.69 -3.24 13.05
N GLU A 64 4.18 -3.31 11.83
CA GLU A 64 5.03 -2.27 11.22
C GLU A 64 4.28 -0.94 11.12
N ALA A 65 3.01 -0.99 10.72
CA ALA A 65 2.16 0.21 10.63
C ALA A 65 1.97 0.94 11.96
N GLN A 66 2.11 0.25 13.09
CA GLN A 66 1.96 0.83 14.43
C GLN A 66 3.30 1.22 15.07
N ASN A 67 4.40 0.59 14.71
CA ASN A 67 5.65 0.67 15.45
C ASN A 67 6.82 1.25 14.64
N VAL A 68 6.72 1.27 13.31
CA VAL A 68 7.77 1.84 12.45
C VAL A 68 7.38 3.28 12.08
N PRO A 69 8.22 4.27 12.38
CA PRO A 69 7.90 5.69 12.21
C PRO A 69 7.54 6.11 10.77
N ALA A 70 8.17 5.46 9.77
CA ALA A 70 7.91 5.75 8.37
C ALA A 70 8.00 4.48 7.52
N ILE A 71 7.06 4.33 6.59
CA ILE A 71 7.01 3.22 5.64
C ILE A 71 6.88 3.79 4.23
N LEU A 72 7.79 3.40 3.34
CA LEU A 72 7.76 3.71 1.92
C LEU A 72 7.45 2.45 1.13
N ASN A 73 6.27 2.37 0.51
CA ASN A 73 5.94 1.29 -0.40
C ASN A 73 6.52 1.59 -1.79
N ALA A 74 7.64 0.96 -2.10
CA ALA A 74 8.41 1.23 -3.32
C ALA A 74 8.03 0.34 -4.50
N TRP A 75 7.19 -0.67 -4.29
CA TRP A 75 6.86 -1.69 -5.29
C TRP A 75 8.12 -2.35 -5.86
N TYR A 76 8.08 -2.84 -7.08
CA TYR A 76 9.26 -3.28 -7.82
C TYR A 76 9.71 -2.17 -8.76
N GLY A 77 10.73 -1.44 -8.34
CA GLY A 77 11.33 -0.35 -9.13
C GLY A 77 12.10 -0.89 -10.34
N GLY A 78 12.20 -0.06 -11.38
CA GLY A 78 13.08 -0.30 -12.52
C GLY A 78 14.52 0.12 -12.22
N GLN A 79 15.27 0.40 -13.28
CA GLN A 79 16.70 0.76 -13.23
C GLN A 79 17.02 1.92 -12.27
N TYR A 80 16.15 2.92 -12.21
CA TYR A 80 16.29 4.10 -11.35
C TYR A 80 15.56 3.99 -10.01
N GLY A 81 15.11 2.78 -9.63
CA GLY A 81 14.34 2.57 -8.39
C GLY A 81 15.07 3.01 -7.13
N GLY A 82 16.40 2.75 -7.06
CA GLY A 82 17.21 3.18 -5.92
C GLY A 82 17.32 4.70 -5.80
N GLU A 83 17.50 5.41 -6.91
CA GLU A 83 17.54 6.88 -6.98
C GLU A 83 16.19 7.46 -6.54
N ALA A 84 15.08 6.99 -7.11
CA ALA A 84 13.74 7.45 -6.74
C ALA A 84 13.40 7.23 -5.25
N ILE A 85 13.85 6.11 -4.67
CA ILE A 85 13.71 5.85 -3.23
C ILE A 85 14.54 6.86 -2.42
N ALA A 86 15.78 7.12 -2.83
CA ALA A 86 16.65 8.07 -2.15
C ALA A 86 16.09 9.49 -2.21
N ASP A 87 15.63 9.94 -3.37
CA ASP A 87 15.02 11.27 -3.55
C ASP A 87 13.83 11.50 -2.62
N VAL A 88 12.99 10.46 -2.44
CA VAL A 88 11.88 10.54 -1.48
C VAL A 88 12.40 10.55 -0.05
N LEU A 89 13.32 9.65 0.32
CA LEU A 89 13.80 9.54 1.70
C LEU A 89 14.56 10.79 2.18
N PHE A 90 15.30 11.44 1.29
CA PHE A 90 16.09 12.63 1.60
C PHE A 90 15.36 13.94 1.31
N GLY A 91 14.16 13.87 0.75
CA GLY A 91 13.28 15.03 0.55
C GLY A 91 13.52 15.79 -0.75
N ASP A 92 14.32 15.25 -1.67
CA ASP A 92 14.53 15.83 -2.99
C ASP A 92 13.29 15.72 -3.87
N TYR A 93 12.42 14.74 -3.57
CA TYR A 93 11.13 14.54 -4.22
C TYR A 93 10.01 14.37 -3.19
N ASN A 94 8.94 15.16 -3.32
CA ASN A 94 7.74 15.01 -2.50
C ASN A 94 6.88 13.86 -3.01
N PRO A 95 6.64 12.79 -2.22
CA PRO A 95 5.85 11.65 -2.67
C PRO A 95 4.40 12.05 -2.97
N SER A 96 3.90 11.64 -4.12
CA SER A 96 2.51 11.88 -4.56
C SER A 96 1.74 10.58 -4.82
N GLY A 97 2.42 9.43 -4.74
CA GLY A 97 1.83 8.11 -4.98
C GLY A 97 0.69 7.80 -4.02
N LYS A 98 -0.35 7.15 -4.55
CA LYS A 98 -1.49 6.63 -3.80
C LYS A 98 -1.62 5.15 -4.06
N LEU A 99 -2.01 4.38 -3.03
CA LEU A 99 -2.17 2.94 -3.16
C LEU A 99 -3.27 2.59 -4.18
N PRO A 100 -2.96 1.80 -5.21
CA PRO A 100 -3.93 1.39 -6.22
C PRO A 100 -4.77 0.19 -5.81
N VAL A 101 -4.57 -0.32 -4.60
CA VAL A 101 -5.26 -1.49 -4.03
C VAL A 101 -5.50 -1.29 -2.54
N THR A 102 -6.43 -2.07 -1.98
CA THR A 102 -6.66 -2.14 -0.53
C THR A 102 -5.62 -3.04 0.13
N PHE A 103 -4.99 -2.56 1.19
CA PHE A 103 -4.12 -3.37 2.06
C PHE A 103 -4.95 -3.88 3.23
N TYR A 104 -5.06 -5.20 3.37
CA TYR A 104 -5.74 -5.86 4.47
C TYR A 104 -4.81 -6.02 5.67
N ALA A 105 -5.37 -6.14 6.87
CA ALA A 105 -4.58 -6.29 8.08
C ALA A 105 -4.14 -7.74 8.34
N GLN A 106 -4.88 -8.71 7.82
CA GLN A 106 -4.69 -10.14 8.08
C GLN A 106 -5.37 -11.01 7.02
N ASP A 107 -5.00 -12.28 6.94
CA ASP A 107 -5.56 -13.24 5.98
C ASP A 107 -7.07 -13.43 6.16
N SER A 108 -7.58 -13.39 7.40
CA SER A 108 -9.01 -13.54 7.68
C SER A 108 -9.89 -12.38 7.19
N ASP A 109 -9.28 -11.30 6.74
CA ASP A 109 -10.01 -10.20 6.08
C ASP A 109 -10.34 -10.52 4.61
N LEU A 110 -9.75 -11.58 4.07
CA LEU A 110 -10.00 -12.04 2.71
C LEU A 110 -11.18 -13.00 2.68
N PRO A 111 -12.04 -12.92 1.66
CA PRO A 111 -13.04 -13.96 1.39
C PRO A 111 -12.38 -15.29 1.07
N ASP A 112 -13.17 -16.36 1.15
CA ASP A 112 -12.75 -17.69 0.75
C ASP A 112 -12.09 -17.66 -0.65
N PHE A 113 -10.95 -18.32 -0.78
CA PHE A 113 -10.18 -18.36 -2.01
C PHE A 113 -10.98 -18.93 -3.20
N GLU A 114 -11.81 -19.94 -2.97
CA GLU A 114 -12.65 -20.56 -4.00
C GLU A 114 -13.90 -19.74 -4.36
N SER A 115 -14.22 -18.68 -3.59
CA SER A 115 -15.35 -17.81 -3.86
C SER A 115 -15.02 -16.85 -5.01
N TYR A 116 -15.89 -16.80 -6.02
CA TYR A 116 -15.83 -15.82 -7.12
C TYR A 116 -16.69 -14.58 -6.87
N ASP A 117 -17.38 -14.50 -5.74
CA ASP A 117 -18.18 -13.34 -5.38
C ASP A 117 -17.31 -12.13 -5.14
N MET A 118 -17.73 -10.97 -5.62
CA MET A 118 -17.06 -9.70 -5.34
C MET A 118 -17.39 -9.15 -3.95
N GLN A 119 -18.39 -9.69 -3.28
CA GLN A 119 -18.77 -9.28 -1.94
C GLN A 119 -17.58 -9.42 -0.96
N GLY A 120 -17.34 -8.40 -0.15
CA GLY A 120 -16.24 -8.38 0.79
C GLY A 120 -14.86 -8.12 0.18
N ARG A 121 -14.76 -7.90 -1.14
CA ARG A 121 -13.49 -7.68 -1.84
C ARG A 121 -13.26 -6.21 -2.20
N THR A 122 -12.01 -5.81 -2.24
CA THR A 122 -11.53 -4.52 -2.76
C THR A 122 -12.12 -3.29 -2.02
N TYR A 123 -11.68 -2.10 -2.41
CA TYR A 123 -12.20 -0.83 -1.88
C TYR A 123 -13.72 -0.66 -2.04
N ARG A 124 -14.32 -1.39 -2.98
CA ARG A 124 -15.73 -1.22 -3.34
C ARG A 124 -16.67 -1.97 -2.40
N TYR A 125 -16.27 -3.15 -1.93
CA TYR A 125 -17.17 -4.06 -1.21
C TYR A 125 -16.62 -4.53 0.14
N PHE A 126 -15.37 -4.21 0.47
CA PHE A 126 -14.80 -4.55 1.77
C PHE A 126 -15.43 -3.68 2.87
N ASN A 127 -16.09 -4.32 3.82
CA ASN A 127 -16.78 -3.64 4.91
C ASN A 127 -15.96 -3.59 6.21
N GLY A 128 -14.79 -4.22 6.23
CA GLY A 128 -13.87 -4.22 7.35
C GLY A 128 -13.04 -2.93 7.43
N LYS A 129 -12.16 -2.88 8.43
CA LYS A 129 -11.18 -1.80 8.55
C LYS A 129 -9.93 -2.18 7.78
N ALA A 130 -9.73 -1.60 6.61
CA ALA A 130 -8.48 -1.77 5.86
C ALA A 130 -7.29 -1.29 6.68
N LEU A 131 -6.14 -1.98 6.57
CA LEU A 131 -4.87 -1.49 7.11
C LEU A 131 -4.51 -0.16 6.46
N TYR A 132 -4.51 -0.16 5.12
CA TYR A 132 -4.44 1.05 4.31
C TYR A 132 -5.49 0.95 3.19
N PRO A 133 -6.41 1.92 3.09
CA PRO A 133 -7.43 1.88 2.04
C PRO A 133 -6.84 2.20 0.66
N PHE A 134 -7.56 1.80 -0.38
CA PHE A 134 -7.32 2.27 -1.73
C PHE A 134 -7.24 3.81 -1.76
N GLY A 135 -6.27 4.34 -2.46
CA GLY A 135 -6.04 5.78 -2.57
C GLY A 135 -5.28 6.39 -1.38
N TYR A 136 -4.89 5.58 -0.39
CA TYR A 136 -4.06 6.06 0.72
C TYR A 136 -2.65 6.42 0.25
N GLY A 137 -2.12 7.50 0.80
CA GLY A 137 -0.74 7.93 0.59
C GLY A 137 -0.53 9.32 1.18
N LEU A 138 0.58 9.49 1.89
CA LEU A 138 0.97 10.74 2.52
C LEU A 138 1.77 11.62 1.54
N SER A 139 1.93 12.86 1.89
CA SER A 139 2.75 13.86 1.19
C SER A 139 3.53 14.65 2.23
N TYR A 140 4.63 15.26 1.84
CA TYR A 140 5.38 16.21 2.69
C TYR A 140 4.69 17.57 2.78
N THR A 141 3.62 17.78 2.00
CA THR A 141 2.76 18.96 2.07
C THR A 141 1.34 18.58 2.48
N SER A 142 0.50 19.57 2.66
CA SER A 142 -0.92 19.42 3.00
C SER A 142 -1.81 20.04 1.94
N PHE A 143 -2.99 19.44 1.73
CA PHE A 143 -3.97 19.92 0.77
C PHE A 143 -5.31 20.18 1.45
N ALA A 144 -5.95 21.27 1.08
CA ALA A 144 -7.34 21.57 1.42
C ALA A 144 -8.23 21.38 0.19
N TYR A 145 -9.37 20.75 0.40
CA TYR A 145 -10.39 20.53 -0.63
C TYR A 145 -11.61 21.38 -0.30
N SER A 146 -12.13 22.09 -1.29
CA SER A 146 -13.28 22.97 -1.10
C SER A 146 -14.10 23.14 -2.39
N SER A 147 -15.23 23.80 -2.27
CA SER A 147 -16.06 24.19 -3.42
C SER A 147 -16.46 23.04 -4.34
N LEU A 148 -16.80 21.87 -3.75
CA LEU A 148 -17.35 20.75 -4.52
C LEU A 148 -18.66 21.22 -5.19
N LYS A 149 -18.68 21.15 -6.52
CA LYS A 149 -19.87 21.44 -7.33
C LYS A 149 -20.28 20.17 -8.07
N LEU A 150 -21.53 19.84 -7.93
CA LEU A 150 -22.17 18.71 -8.59
C LEU A 150 -23.40 19.25 -9.36
N PRO A 151 -23.77 18.66 -10.50
CA PRO A 151 -25.04 18.99 -11.14
C PRO A 151 -26.20 18.59 -10.22
N LYS A 152 -27.22 19.44 -10.15
CA LYS A 152 -28.40 19.17 -9.30
C LYS A 152 -29.24 17.98 -9.81
N VAL A 153 -29.16 17.70 -11.10
CA VAL A 153 -29.90 16.63 -11.78
C VAL A 153 -28.98 16.00 -12.81
N CYS A 154 -28.90 14.68 -12.80
CA CYS A 154 -28.26 13.90 -13.85
C CYS A 154 -29.33 13.01 -14.52
N ARG A 155 -29.33 12.95 -15.82
CA ARG A 155 -30.22 12.11 -16.61
C ARG A 155 -29.45 10.90 -17.12
N THR A 156 -30.14 9.79 -17.31
CA THR A 156 -29.54 8.56 -17.89
C THR A 156 -29.06 8.74 -19.34
N THR A 157 -29.52 9.82 -19.99
CA THR A 157 -29.12 10.22 -21.35
C THR A 157 -27.91 11.13 -21.40
N ASP A 158 -27.45 11.62 -20.26
CA ASP A 158 -26.28 12.52 -20.20
C ASP A 158 -25.03 11.71 -20.51
N LYS A 159 -24.23 12.18 -21.46
CA LYS A 159 -22.97 11.53 -21.85
C LYS A 159 -21.85 11.86 -20.90
N GLU A 160 -21.93 12.98 -20.21
CA GLU A 160 -20.92 13.48 -19.30
C GLU A 160 -21.57 14.08 -18.06
N ILE A 161 -20.90 13.94 -16.93
CA ILE A 161 -21.27 14.55 -15.66
C ILE A 161 -20.07 15.39 -15.20
N GLU A 162 -20.22 16.70 -15.18
CA GLU A 162 -19.17 17.59 -14.72
C GLU A 162 -19.16 17.66 -13.19
N VAL A 163 -18.00 17.32 -12.61
CA VAL A 163 -17.72 17.45 -11.17
C VAL A 163 -16.53 18.38 -11.00
N THR A 164 -16.70 19.45 -10.24
CA THR A 164 -15.64 20.42 -9.98
C THR A 164 -15.30 20.46 -8.50
N VAL A 165 -14.01 20.49 -8.18
CA VAL A 165 -13.49 20.68 -6.82
C VAL A 165 -12.28 21.60 -6.84
N THR A 166 -12.16 22.45 -5.85
CA THR A 166 -10.96 23.26 -5.64
C THR A 166 -10.00 22.53 -4.73
N VAL A 167 -8.78 22.30 -5.20
CA VAL A 167 -7.67 21.74 -4.43
C VAL A 167 -6.63 22.83 -4.22
N LYS A 168 -6.30 23.11 -2.97
CA LYS A 168 -5.28 24.12 -2.59
C LYS A 168 -4.16 23.43 -1.81
N ASN A 169 -2.92 23.60 -2.26
CA ASN A 169 -1.76 23.27 -1.42
C ASN A 169 -1.68 24.28 -0.28
N THR A 170 -1.71 23.82 0.96
CA THR A 170 -1.69 24.60 2.20
C THR A 170 -0.41 24.40 3.00
N GLY A 171 0.50 23.53 2.56
CA GLY A 171 1.80 23.32 3.15
C GLY A 171 2.88 24.25 2.58
N HIS A 172 4.13 23.96 2.94
CA HIS A 172 5.29 24.81 2.60
C HIS A 172 6.22 24.18 1.56
N THR A 173 5.88 23.02 1.03
CA THR A 173 6.64 22.29 -0.01
C THR A 173 5.83 22.13 -1.27
#